data_8bed62d5413c93561512bc1c43a3fb34
#
_entry.id   8bed62d5413c93561512bc1c43a3fb34
#
_cell.length_a   1.000
_cell.length_b   1.000
_cell.length_c   1.000
_cell.angle_alpha   90.00
_cell.angle_beta   90.00
_cell.angle_gamma   90.00
#
_symmetry.space_group_name_H-M   'P 1'
#
loop_
_entity.id
_entity.type
_entity.pdbx_description
1 polymer ?
#
loop_
_entity_poly.entity_id
_entity_poly.type
_entity_poly.pdbx_seq_one_letter_code
_entity_poly.pdbx_strand_id
1 'polypeptide(L)'
;MSLEPGSLLRERYRIEGRLGQGGMGAVYRAYDLTLEIEVALKENLNPNPESERQFKREARLLANLRHPNLPRVTDHFVLEGQQYLVMDYIEGEDLQSLLGKRPVSVSEALHWADDMVEALHFLHTRTPPVIHRDIKPANLKLQPDGNLVLVDF
;
A
#
# COMPACT_ATOMS: atom_id res chain seq x y z
N MET A 1 12.41 3.62 16.03
CA MET A 1 13.60 4.03 15.24
C MET A 1 13.19 3.88 13.78
N SER A 2 13.29 4.91 12.96
CA SER A 2 12.94 4.81 11.54
C SER A 2 14.02 4.03 10.78
N LEU A 3 13.60 3.27 9.78
CA LEU A 3 14.54 2.58 8.89
C LEU A 3 15.26 3.59 8.00
N GLU A 4 16.57 3.49 7.93
CA GLU A 4 17.39 4.36 7.10
C GLU A 4 17.61 3.76 5.71
N PRO A 5 17.75 4.59 4.67
CA PRO A 5 18.16 4.12 3.35
C PRO A 5 19.44 3.29 3.41
N GLY A 6 19.47 2.16 2.71
CA GLY A 6 20.55 1.19 2.74
C GLY A 6 20.41 0.10 3.81
N SER A 7 19.50 0.25 4.80
CA SER A 7 19.21 -0.80 5.77
C SER A 7 18.70 -2.06 5.05
N LEU A 8 19.13 -3.22 5.53
CA LEU A 8 18.76 -4.50 4.94
C LEU A 8 17.95 -5.34 5.96
N LEU A 9 16.70 -5.63 5.63
CA LEU A 9 15.83 -6.46 6.45
C LEU A 9 15.82 -7.90 5.94
N ARG A 10 16.02 -8.88 6.84
CA ARG A 10 16.04 -10.32 6.53
C ARG A 10 17.01 -10.69 5.40
N GLU A 11 18.09 -9.94 5.23
CA GLU A 11 19.06 -10.13 4.12
C GLU A 11 18.41 -10.10 2.73
N ARG A 12 17.20 -9.54 2.63
CA ARG A 12 16.38 -9.57 1.42
C ARG A 12 15.85 -8.20 0.98
N TYR A 13 15.30 -7.41 1.92
CA TYR A 13 14.66 -6.15 1.58
C TYR A 13 15.57 -4.97 1.91
N ARG A 14 16.11 -4.32 0.89
CA ARG A 14 16.95 -3.12 1.04
C ARG A 14 16.08 -1.88 1.01
N ILE A 15 16.12 -1.11 2.07
CA ILE A 15 15.38 0.15 2.18
C ILE A 15 15.98 1.20 1.24
N GLU A 16 15.15 1.77 0.39
CA GLU A 16 15.54 2.83 -0.55
C GLU A 16 15.16 4.22 -0.02
N GLY A 17 14.03 4.34 0.67
CA GLY A 17 13.56 5.59 1.25
C GLY A 17 12.19 5.47 1.87
N ARG A 18 11.78 6.49 2.60
CA ARG A 18 10.45 6.55 3.23
C ARG A 18 9.46 7.21 2.29
N LEU A 19 8.31 6.54 2.07
CA LEU A 19 7.20 7.05 1.26
C LEU A 19 6.21 7.86 2.08
N GLY A 20 5.95 7.44 3.32
CA GLY A 20 5.01 8.12 4.19
C GLY A 20 5.04 7.59 5.62
N GLN A 21 4.40 8.33 6.53
CA GLN A 21 4.22 7.94 7.92
C GLN A 21 2.88 8.46 8.42
N GLY A 22 2.14 7.59 9.08
CA GLY A 22 0.87 7.90 9.73
C GLY A 22 0.85 7.43 11.18
N GLY A 23 -0.27 7.60 11.86
CA GLY A 23 -0.43 7.23 13.28
C GLY A 23 -0.25 5.74 13.58
N MET A 24 -0.41 4.87 12.59
CA MET A 24 -0.32 3.42 12.77
C MET A 24 0.92 2.79 12.13
N GLY A 25 1.69 3.52 11.34
CA GLY A 25 2.86 2.93 10.71
C GLY A 25 3.63 3.85 9.78
N ALA A 26 4.74 3.36 9.29
CA ALA A 26 5.53 3.99 8.24
C ALA A 26 5.57 3.09 7.02
N VAL A 27 5.61 3.70 5.83
CA VAL A 27 5.73 2.99 4.57
C VAL A 27 7.03 3.40 3.89
N TYR A 28 7.78 2.41 3.45
CA TYR A 28 9.07 2.58 2.79
C TYR A 28 9.02 2.00 1.38
N ARG A 29 9.75 2.63 0.47
CA ARG A 29 10.17 2.02 -0.77
C ARG A 29 11.37 1.13 -0.46
N ALA A 30 11.32 -0.11 -0.93
CA ALA A 30 12.41 -1.07 -0.75
C ALA A 30 12.65 -1.86 -2.03
N TYR A 31 13.80 -2.52 -2.10
CA TYR A 31 14.14 -3.42 -3.19
C TYR A 31 14.26 -4.84 -2.67
N ASP A 32 13.51 -5.76 -3.25
CA ASP A 32 13.58 -7.19 -2.94
C ASP A 32 14.75 -7.80 -3.73
N LEU A 33 15.85 -8.10 -3.04
CA LEU A 33 17.05 -8.67 -3.65
C LEU A 33 16.85 -10.08 -4.19
N THR A 34 15.87 -10.82 -3.69
CA THR A 34 15.58 -12.19 -4.11
C THR A 34 14.80 -12.21 -5.43
N LEU A 35 13.77 -11.38 -5.54
CA LEU A 35 12.92 -11.29 -6.73
C LEU A 35 13.38 -10.22 -7.72
N GLU A 36 14.34 -9.37 -7.32
CA GLU A 36 14.88 -8.25 -8.12
C GLU A 36 13.81 -7.28 -8.57
N ILE A 37 12.90 -6.91 -7.64
CA ILE A 37 11.80 -5.97 -7.86
C ILE A 37 11.70 -4.92 -6.76
N GLU A 38 11.12 -3.77 -7.09
CA GLU A 38 10.74 -2.78 -6.10
C GLU A 38 9.47 -3.22 -5.36
N VAL A 39 9.43 -2.95 -4.07
CA VAL A 39 8.30 -3.25 -3.19
C VAL A 39 8.00 -2.07 -2.27
N ALA A 40 6.78 -2.01 -1.74
CA ALA A 40 6.42 -1.15 -0.63
C ALA A 40 6.44 -1.97 0.66
N LEU A 41 7.09 -1.46 1.69
CA LEU A 41 7.23 -2.14 2.97
C LEU A 41 6.59 -1.27 4.05
N LYS A 42 5.54 -1.80 4.68
CA LYS A 42 4.82 -1.13 5.78
C LYS A 42 5.30 -1.67 7.11
N GLU A 43 5.72 -0.77 8.00
CA GLU A 43 6.15 -1.06 9.36
C GLU A 43 5.06 -0.70 10.36
N ASN A 44 4.74 -1.59 11.29
CA ASN A 44 3.82 -1.29 12.38
C ASN A 44 4.59 -0.55 13.50
N LEU A 45 4.36 0.73 13.65
CA LEU A 45 5.02 1.56 14.68
C LEU A 45 4.37 1.47 16.05
N ASN A 46 3.28 0.75 16.19
CA ASN A 46 2.56 0.63 17.46
C ASN A 46 2.79 -0.75 18.10
N PRO A 47 3.67 -0.84 19.13
CA PRO A 47 4.13 -2.12 19.68
C PRO A 47 3.17 -2.78 20.68
N ASN A 48 1.90 -2.33 20.79
CA ASN A 48 0.97 -2.97 21.72
C ASN A 48 0.37 -4.25 21.13
N PRO A 49 0.01 -5.24 21.98
CA PRO A 49 -0.49 -6.55 21.53
C PRO A 49 -1.78 -6.49 20.68
N GLU A 50 -2.63 -5.50 20.91
CA GLU A 50 -3.86 -5.32 20.13
C GLU A 50 -3.54 -4.86 18.69
N SER A 51 -2.64 -3.89 18.55
CA SER A 51 -2.15 -3.40 17.27
C SER A 51 -1.44 -4.51 16.48
N GLU A 52 -0.64 -5.33 17.15
CA GLU A 52 0.04 -6.47 16.52
C GLU A 52 -0.96 -7.51 15.97
N ARG A 53 -2.00 -7.82 16.73
CA ARG A 53 -3.07 -8.73 16.29
C ARG A 53 -3.85 -8.15 15.10
N GLN A 54 -4.17 -6.87 15.16
CA GLN A 54 -4.87 -6.18 14.09
C GLN A 54 -4.02 -6.15 12.81
N PHE A 55 -2.76 -5.79 12.90
CA PHE A 55 -1.83 -5.76 11.77
C PHE A 55 -1.70 -7.13 11.09
N LYS A 56 -1.56 -8.20 11.89
CA LYS A 56 -1.51 -9.58 11.40
C LYS A 56 -2.81 -10.01 10.72
N ARG A 57 -3.96 -9.62 11.29
CA ARG A 57 -5.28 -9.90 10.72
C ARG A 57 -5.44 -9.19 9.37
N GLU A 58 -5.09 -7.93 9.30
CA GLU A 58 -5.12 -7.16 8.04
C GLU A 58 -4.21 -7.78 6.99
N ALA A 59 -2.99 -8.14 7.35
CA ALA A 59 -2.07 -8.82 6.44
C ALA A 59 -2.67 -10.09 5.83
N ARG A 60 -3.35 -10.91 6.64
CA ARG A 60 -4.01 -12.13 6.17
C ARG A 60 -5.18 -11.84 5.23
N LEU A 61 -5.98 -10.82 5.53
CA LEU A 61 -7.08 -10.41 4.66
C LEU A 61 -6.55 -9.90 3.32
N LEU A 62 -5.56 -9.02 3.35
CA LEU A 62 -4.97 -8.42 2.14
C LEU A 62 -4.23 -9.44 1.28
N ALA A 63 -3.60 -10.44 1.89
CA ALA A 63 -2.86 -11.48 1.17
C ALA A 63 -3.75 -12.29 0.20
N ASN A 64 -5.05 -12.37 0.46
CA ASN A 64 -6.01 -13.08 -0.38
C ASN A 64 -6.71 -12.18 -1.41
N LEU A 65 -6.43 -10.88 -1.42
CA LEU A 65 -7.02 -9.94 -2.37
C LEU A 65 -6.19 -9.90 -3.65
N ARG A 66 -6.86 -10.10 -4.79
CA ARG A 66 -6.25 -9.98 -6.12
C ARG A 66 -7.17 -9.19 -7.01
N HIS A 67 -6.77 -7.95 -7.29
CA HIS A 67 -7.53 -7.05 -8.14
C HIS A 67 -6.58 -6.05 -8.83
N PRO A 68 -6.80 -5.69 -10.11
CA PRO A 68 -5.90 -4.79 -10.84
C PRO A 68 -5.81 -3.37 -10.24
N ASN A 69 -6.81 -2.94 -9.48
CA ASN A 69 -6.84 -1.63 -8.83
C ASN A 69 -6.40 -1.67 -7.34
N LEU A 70 -5.79 -2.78 -6.89
CA LEU A 70 -5.28 -2.97 -5.54
C LEU A 70 -3.86 -3.53 -5.56
N PRO A 71 -2.95 -3.08 -4.67
CA PRO A 71 -1.64 -3.69 -4.54
C PRO A 71 -1.76 -5.10 -3.95
N ARG A 72 -0.88 -6.00 -4.36
CA ARG A 72 -0.81 -7.35 -3.79
C ARG A 72 0.10 -7.35 -2.58
N VAL A 73 -0.30 -8.07 -1.54
CA VAL A 73 0.57 -8.39 -0.41
C VAL A 73 1.37 -9.65 -0.76
N THR A 74 2.68 -9.57 -0.64
CA THR A 74 3.61 -10.63 -1.02
C THR A 74 4.32 -11.29 0.15
N ASP A 75 4.44 -10.61 1.29
CA ASP A 75 5.10 -11.15 2.47
C ASP A 75 4.61 -10.42 3.75
N HIS A 76 4.71 -11.12 4.87
CA HIS A 76 4.51 -10.57 6.22
C HIS A 76 5.49 -11.25 7.16
N PHE A 77 6.26 -10.47 7.93
CA PHE A 77 7.22 -11.03 8.87
C PHE A 77 7.38 -10.18 10.14
N VAL A 78 7.97 -10.79 11.13
CA VAL A 78 8.38 -10.12 12.37
C VAL A 78 9.90 -10.19 12.46
N LEU A 79 10.54 -9.07 12.72
CA LEU A 79 11.96 -8.95 12.92
C LEU A 79 12.23 -8.10 14.16
N GLU A 80 12.96 -8.64 15.14
CA GLU A 80 13.28 -7.97 16.39
C GLU A 80 12.04 -7.39 17.13
N GLY A 81 10.92 -8.13 17.07
CA GLY A 81 9.66 -7.71 17.68
C GLY A 81 8.84 -6.72 16.87
N GLN A 82 9.35 -6.27 15.73
CA GLN A 82 8.68 -5.34 14.83
C GLN A 82 8.00 -6.07 13.68
N GLN A 83 6.76 -5.71 13.37
CA GLN A 83 5.99 -6.31 12.27
C GLN A 83 6.15 -5.52 10.98
N TYR A 84 6.27 -6.26 9.90
CA TYR A 84 6.41 -5.72 8.54
C TYR A 84 5.46 -6.41 7.57
N LEU A 85 4.89 -5.63 6.65
CA LEU A 85 4.06 -6.09 5.55
C LEU A 85 4.70 -5.65 4.24
N VAL A 86 4.92 -6.59 3.33
CA VAL A 86 5.50 -6.31 2.00
C VAL A 86 4.40 -6.41 0.96
N MET A 87 4.33 -5.42 0.09
CA MET A 87 3.33 -5.32 -0.97
C MET A 87 3.94 -4.75 -2.26
N ASP A 88 3.18 -4.82 -3.34
CA ASP A 88 3.56 -4.20 -4.60
C ASP A 88 3.90 -2.70 -4.39
N TYR A 89 5.02 -2.26 -4.96
CA TYR A 89 5.29 -0.85 -5.12
C TYR A 89 4.49 -0.33 -6.32
N ILE A 90 3.64 0.65 -6.08
CA ILE A 90 2.81 1.26 -7.13
C ILE A 90 3.53 2.50 -7.64
N GLU A 91 4.08 2.41 -8.85
CA GLU A 91 4.68 3.54 -9.53
C GLU A 91 3.59 4.52 -9.97
N GLY A 92 3.86 5.79 -9.83
CA GLY A 92 2.97 6.86 -10.25
C GLY A 92 2.73 7.90 -9.17
N GLU A 93 2.02 8.95 -9.58
CA GLU A 93 1.68 10.08 -8.73
C GLU A 93 0.32 9.85 -8.07
N ASP A 94 0.17 10.25 -6.80
CA ASP A 94 -1.13 10.27 -6.18
C ASP A 94 -2.02 11.38 -6.76
N LEU A 95 -3.35 11.18 -6.70
CA LEU A 95 -4.28 12.13 -7.29
C LEU A 95 -4.27 13.49 -6.59
N GLN A 96 -3.97 13.57 -5.32
CA GLN A 96 -3.90 14.86 -4.61
C GLN A 96 -2.78 15.72 -5.20
N SER A 97 -1.60 15.15 -5.40
CA SER A 97 -0.47 15.84 -6.04
C SER A 97 -0.78 16.22 -7.49
N LEU A 98 -1.39 15.30 -8.23
CA LEU A 98 -1.79 15.55 -9.64
C LEU A 98 -2.79 16.71 -9.75
N LEU A 99 -3.84 16.72 -8.93
CA LEU A 99 -4.87 17.77 -8.92
C LEU A 99 -4.31 19.14 -8.55
N GLY A 100 -3.21 19.20 -7.79
CA GLY A 100 -2.48 20.42 -7.48
C GLY A 100 -1.64 20.96 -8.64
N LYS A 101 -1.38 20.17 -9.67
CA LYS A 101 -0.52 20.52 -10.81
C LYS A 101 -1.28 20.86 -12.08
N ARG A 102 -2.42 20.24 -12.32
CA ARG A 102 -3.19 20.41 -13.55
C ARG A 102 -4.69 20.16 -13.37
N PRO A 103 -5.53 20.74 -14.22
CA PRO A 103 -6.93 20.38 -14.26
C PRO A 103 -7.14 18.95 -14.78
N VAL A 104 -8.27 18.37 -14.45
CA VAL A 104 -8.68 17.03 -14.83
C VAL A 104 -9.90 17.13 -15.74
N SER A 105 -9.91 16.41 -16.85
CA SER A 105 -11.07 16.32 -17.73
C SER A 105 -12.17 15.46 -17.11
N VAL A 106 -13.41 15.67 -17.54
CA VAL A 106 -14.56 14.84 -17.13
C VAL A 106 -14.31 13.36 -17.51
N SER A 107 -13.75 13.12 -18.68
CA SER A 107 -13.43 11.77 -19.16
C SER A 107 -12.42 11.06 -18.25
N GLU A 108 -11.35 11.74 -17.85
CA GLU A 108 -10.39 11.20 -16.88
C GLU A 108 -11.05 10.89 -15.53
N ALA A 109 -11.83 11.83 -15.01
CA ALA A 109 -12.52 11.66 -13.72
C ALA A 109 -13.49 10.46 -13.74
N LEU A 110 -14.23 10.26 -14.83
CA LEU A 110 -15.12 9.12 -14.99
C LEU A 110 -14.37 7.80 -15.08
N HIS A 111 -13.24 7.75 -15.77
CA HIS A 111 -12.40 6.56 -15.82
C HIS A 111 -11.85 6.18 -14.44
N TRP A 112 -11.38 7.16 -13.69
CA TRP A 112 -10.91 6.93 -12.31
C TRP A 112 -12.02 6.50 -11.36
N ALA A 113 -13.22 7.08 -11.52
CA ALA A 113 -14.39 6.67 -10.76
C ALA A 113 -14.77 5.20 -11.04
N ASP A 114 -14.70 4.78 -12.29
CA ASP A 114 -14.92 3.38 -12.69
C ASP A 114 -13.92 2.45 -12.01
N ASP A 115 -12.63 2.76 -12.04
CA ASP A 115 -11.59 1.98 -11.38
C ASP A 115 -11.86 1.85 -9.86
N MET A 116 -12.30 2.94 -9.23
CA MET A 116 -12.60 2.92 -7.80
C MET A 116 -13.87 2.15 -7.46
N VAL A 117 -14.91 2.27 -8.25
CA VAL A 117 -16.14 1.48 -8.08
C VAL A 117 -15.84 -0.01 -8.20
N GLU A 118 -15.04 -0.41 -9.17
CA GLU A 118 -14.61 -1.80 -9.36
C GLU A 118 -13.83 -2.31 -8.13
N ALA A 119 -12.84 -1.54 -7.65
CA ALA A 119 -12.05 -1.90 -6.47
C ALA A 119 -12.92 -2.00 -5.21
N LEU A 120 -13.79 -1.03 -4.96
CA LEU A 120 -14.67 -1.01 -3.80
C LEU A 120 -15.72 -2.11 -3.84
N HIS A 121 -16.30 -2.38 -5.01
CA HIS A 121 -17.22 -3.50 -5.19
C HIS A 121 -16.53 -4.84 -4.86
N PHE A 122 -15.32 -5.03 -5.38
CA PHE A 122 -14.52 -6.21 -5.07
C PHE A 122 -14.29 -6.37 -3.56
N LEU A 123 -13.86 -5.30 -2.86
CA LEU A 123 -13.61 -5.33 -1.42
C LEU A 123 -14.89 -5.58 -0.61
N HIS A 124 -15.99 -4.90 -0.94
CA HIS A 124 -17.24 -4.97 -0.20
C HIS A 124 -17.99 -6.29 -0.39
N THR A 125 -17.72 -7.02 -1.47
CA THR A 125 -18.33 -8.33 -1.76
C THR A 125 -17.50 -9.51 -1.25
N ARG A 126 -16.38 -9.27 -0.58
CA ARG A 126 -15.61 -10.33 0.10
C ARG A 126 -16.37 -10.84 1.33
N THR A 127 -16.01 -12.03 1.79
CA THR A 127 -16.57 -12.65 2.99
C THR A 127 -15.43 -12.95 3.98
N PRO A 128 -15.27 -12.16 5.05
CA PRO A 128 -16.03 -10.95 5.41
C PRO A 128 -15.73 -9.77 4.48
N PRO A 129 -16.62 -8.77 4.39
CA PRO A 129 -16.37 -7.56 3.62
C PRO A 129 -15.13 -6.80 4.14
N VAL A 130 -14.35 -6.27 3.21
CA VAL A 130 -13.18 -5.42 3.54
C VAL A 130 -13.57 -3.97 3.33
N ILE A 131 -13.47 -3.17 4.38
CA ILE A 131 -13.76 -1.73 4.36
C ILE A 131 -12.45 -0.97 4.43
N HIS A 132 -12.17 -0.13 3.43
CA HIS A 132 -10.90 0.62 3.36
C HIS A 132 -10.78 1.68 4.47
N ARG A 133 -11.83 2.47 4.70
CA ARG A 133 -11.97 3.52 5.74
C ARG A 133 -11.18 4.80 5.52
N ASP A 134 -10.38 4.91 4.48
CA ASP A 134 -9.58 6.12 4.21
C ASP A 134 -9.48 6.43 2.71
N ILE A 135 -10.64 6.45 2.03
CA ILE A 135 -10.72 6.80 0.61
C ILE A 135 -10.52 8.30 0.45
N LYS A 136 -9.44 8.69 -0.18
CA LYS A 136 -9.10 10.09 -0.47
C LYS A 136 -8.09 10.16 -1.62
N PRO A 137 -7.97 11.31 -2.31
CA PRO A 137 -7.06 11.45 -3.46
C PRO A 137 -5.60 11.12 -3.17
N ALA A 138 -5.12 11.33 -1.93
CA ALA A 138 -3.77 10.99 -1.51
C ALA A 138 -3.50 9.47 -1.50
N ASN A 139 -4.56 8.65 -1.40
CA ASN A 139 -4.48 7.18 -1.39
C ASN A 139 -4.84 6.54 -2.74
N LEU A 140 -4.92 7.34 -3.79
CA LEU A 140 -5.19 6.90 -5.16
C LEU A 140 -3.98 7.22 -6.02
N LYS A 141 -3.29 6.20 -6.52
CA LYS A 141 -2.11 6.37 -7.39
C LYS A 141 -2.45 6.08 -8.84
N LEU A 142 -2.13 7.02 -9.71
CA LEU A 142 -2.27 6.88 -11.15
C LEU A 142 -0.98 6.32 -11.74
N GLN A 143 -1.05 5.07 -12.22
CA GLN A 143 0.08 4.42 -12.87
C GLN A 143 0.33 5.01 -14.27
N PRO A 144 1.54 4.84 -14.83
CA PRO A 144 1.87 5.33 -16.17
C PRO A 144 0.95 4.80 -17.29
N ASP A 145 0.37 3.62 -17.12
CA ASP A 145 -0.58 3.01 -18.04
C ASP A 145 -2.01 3.56 -17.94
N GLY A 146 -2.27 4.48 -17.03
CA GLY A 146 -3.59 5.06 -16.76
C GLY A 146 -4.43 4.29 -15.75
N ASN A 147 -3.97 3.17 -15.23
CA ASN A 147 -4.67 2.39 -14.20
C ASN A 147 -4.56 3.07 -12.84
N LEU A 148 -5.70 3.26 -12.17
CA LEU A 148 -5.74 3.84 -10.83
C LEU A 148 -5.69 2.74 -9.77
N VAL A 149 -4.84 2.89 -8.77
CA VAL A 149 -4.66 1.91 -7.70
C VAL A 149 -4.97 2.55 -6.34
N LEU A 150 -5.85 1.90 -5.59
CA LEU A 150 -6.17 2.28 -4.22
C LEU A 150 -5.11 1.68 -3.28
N VAL A 151 -4.39 2.54 -2.61
CA VAL A 151 -3.32 2.15 -1.67
C VAL A 151 -3.70 2.50 -0.23
N ASP A 152 -2.87 2.10 0.72
CA ASP A 152 -2.94 2.50 2.13
C ASP A 152 -4.22 2.03 2.86
N PHE A 153 -4.34 0.72 2.92
CA PHE A 153 -5.37 0.04 3.71
C PHE A 153 -5.20 0.26 5.21
#